data_c14c616fb9fe6f5687bd01b855445a9d
#
_entry.id   c14c616fb9fe6f5687bd01b855445a9d
#
_cell.length_a   1.000
_cell.length_b   1.000
_cell.length_c   1.000
_cell.angle_alpha   90.00
_cell.angle_beta   90.00
_cell.angle_gamma   90.00
#
_symmetry.space_group_name_H-M   'P 1'
#
loop_
_entity.id
_entity.type
_entity.pdbx_description
1 polymer ?
#
loop_
_entity_poly.entity_id
_entity_poly.type
_entity_poly.pdbx_seq_one_letter_code
_entity_poly.pdbx_strand_id
1 'polypeptide(L)'
;MVRTSLVLPLHLVAVLLLASILPGCVLVAVGAGAGAAAGGVAYYMGELRSTERATPPEIVAAAKTALGNLYVSVISSSSDELSGEVLGRTSSDEKVQISVEYKSDGLSQVGIRVGTFGDEDMSRRILNDIEKGLPTQTGKTGTR
;
A
#
# COMPACT_ATOMS: atom_id res chain seq x y z
N MET A 1 -57.03 -17.34 -21.43
CA MET A 1 -55.60 -17.70 -21.53
C MET A 1 -54.74 -16.48 -21.74
N VAL A 2 -54.68 -15.53 -20.82
CA VAL A 2 -53.73 -14.40 -20.86
C VAL A 2 -53.55 -13.86 -19.41
N ARG A 3 -52.88 -14.62 -18.55
CA ARG A 3 -52.52 -14.16 -17.20
C ARG A 3 -51.11 -14.52 -16.76
N THR A 4 -50.32 -15.17 -17.61
CA THR A 4 -48.99 -15.64 -17.24
C THR A 4 -47.87 -14.71 -17.71
N SER A 5 -48.18 -13.73 -18.59
CA SER A 5 -47.15 -12.85 -19.19
C SER A 5 -46.82 -11.60 -18.36
N LEU A 6 -47.60 -11.27 -17.32
CA LEU A 6 -47.38 -10.03 -16.57
C LEU A 6 -46.59 -10.27 -15.27
N VAL A 7 -46.50 -11.51 -14.81
CA VAL A 7 -45.79 -11.84 -13.57
C VAL A 7 -44.27 -11.92 -13.78
N LEU A 8 -43.83 -12.31 -14.95
CA LEU A 8 -42.42 -12.45 -15.30
C LEU A 8 -41.64 -11.10 -15.26
N PRO A 9 -42.18 -9.99 -15.86
CA PRO A 9 -41.52 -8.71 -15.79
C PRO A 9 -41.51 -8.12 -14.37
N LEU A 10 -42.54 -8.41 -13.56
CA LEU A 10 -42.61 -7.90 -12.19
C LEU A 10 -41.57 -8.54 -11.27
N HIS A 11 -41.26 -9.82 -11.45
CA HIS A 11 -40.21 -10.52 -10.71
C HIS A 11 -38.81 -9.98 -11.11
N LEU A 12 -38.60 -9.67 -12.38
CA LEU A 12 -37.36 -9.15 -12.91
C LEU A 12 -37.05 -7.73 -12.35
N VAL A 13 -38.10 -6.91 -12.25
CA VAL A 13 -38.00 -5.56 -11.64
C VAL A 13 -37.73 -5.67 -10.12
N ALA A 14 -38.38 -6.60 -9.43
CA ALA A 14 -38.17 -6.81 -8.00
C ALA A 14 -36.74 -7.30 -7.68
N VAL A 15 -36.18 -8.19 -8.49
CA VAL A 15 -34.79 -8.67 -8.35
C VAL A 15 -33.80 -7.53 -8.64
N LEU A 16 -34.06 -6.69 -9.62
CA LEU A 16 -33.21 -5.55 -9.95
C LEU A 16 -33.20 -4.48 -8.83
N LEU A 17 -34.37 -4.25 -8.21
CA LEU A 17 -34.49 -3.34 -7.07
C LEU A 17 -33.82 -3.89 -5.79
N LEU A 18 -33.85 -5.19 -5.58
CA LEU A 18 -33.24 -5.84 -4.43
C LEU A 18 -31.69 -5.82 -4.53
N ALA A 19 -31.14 -5.85 -5.74
CA ALA A 19 -29.70 -5.74 -6.01
C ALA A 19 -29.13 -4.34 -5.66
N SER A 20 -29.99 -3.32 -5.56
CA SER A 20 -29.58 -1.93 -5.30
C SER A 20 -29.43 -1.62 -3.80
N ILE A 21 -29.79 -2.53 -2.90
CA ILE A 21 -29.78 -2.30 -1.43
C ILE A 21 -28.54 -2.90 -0.76
N LEU A 22 -27.70 -3.61 -1.50
CA LEU A 22 -26.42 -4.03 -0.97
C LEU A 22 -25.54 -2.77 -0.84
N PRO A 23 -25.12 -2.38 0.38
CA PRO A 23 -24.08 -1.39 0.54
C PRO A 23 -22.82 -2.02 -0.07
N GLY A 24 -22.61 -1.74 -1.36
CA GLY A 24 -21.41 -2.13 -2.04
C GLY A 24 -20.24 -1.54 -1.28
N CYS A 25 -19.40 -2.39 -0.72
CA CYS A 25 -18.02 -2.03 -0.46
C CYS A 25 -17.47 -1.55 -1.81
N VAL A 26 -17.54 -0.25 -2.05
CA VAL A 26 -16.82 0.40 -3.13
C VAL A 26 -15.35 0.24 -2.76
N LEU A 27 -14.78 -0.85 -3.22
CA LEU A 27 -13.33 -0.98 -3.32
C LEU A 27 -12.93 0.03 -4.38
N VAL A 28 -12.66 1.26 -3.95
CA VAL A 28 -12.06 2.27 -4.79
C VAL A 28 -10.65 1.82 -5.10
N ALA A 29 -10.52 1.04 -6.17
CA ALA A 29 -9.26 0.82 -6.83
C ALA A 29 -8.85 2.15 -7.48
N VAL A 30 -8.26 3.04 -6.72
CA VAL A 30 -7.65 4.27 -7.22
C VAL A 30 -6.28 3.92 -7.77
N GLY A 31 -6.15 4.02 -9.08
CA GLY A 31 -4.88 4.25 -9.75
C GLY A 31 -4.08 3.01 -10.08
N ALA A 32 -4.42 2.33 -11.17
CA ALA A 32 -3.50 1.47 -11.90
C ALA A 32 -2.41 2.35 -12.55
N GLY A 33 -1.33 2.58 -11.82
CA GLY A 33 -0.03 2.96 -12.37
C GLY A 33 0.84 1.70 -12.37
N ALA A 34 1.33 1.33 -13.54
CA ALA A 34 2.07 0.12 -13.85
C ALA A 34 3.09 -0.31 -12.79
N GLY A 35 2.82 -1.43 -12.13
CA GLY A 35 3.68 -2.05 -11.14
C GLY A 35 2.87 -3.01 -10.30
N ALA A 36 2.28 -4.05 -10.91
CA ALA A 36 1.53 -5.08 -10.18
C ALA A 36 2.50 -6.01 -9.42
N ALA A 37 3.06 -5.51 -8.34
CA ALA A 37 3.45 -6.34 -7.22
C ALA A 37 2.30 -6.29 -6.22
N ALA A 38 1.84 -7.42 -5.76
CA ALA A 38 0.65 -7.76 -4.99
C ALA A 38 0.40 -6.96 -3.68
N GLY A 39 0.48 -5.64 -3.71
CA GLY A 39 0.29 -4.78 -2.56
C GLY A 39 -0.44 -3.49 -2.93
N GLY A 40 -1.61 -3.27 -2.36
CA GLY A 40 -2.32 -2.01 -2.51
C GLY A 40 -1.64 -0.90 -1.70
N VAL A 41 -1.52 0.29 -2.29
CA VAL A 41 -1.09 1.49 -1.57
C VAL A 41 -2.33 2.21 -1.07
N ALA A 42 -2.38 2.51 0.23
CA ALA A 42 -3.46 3.25 0.85
C ALA A 42 -2.92 4.38 1.73
N TYR A 43 -3.56 5.56 1.67
CA TYR A 43 -3.27 6.64 2.59
C TYR A 43 -4.42 6.79 3.57
N TYR A 44 -4.12 6.65 4.87
CA TYR A 44 -5.14 6.69 5.91
C TYR A 44 -4.60 7.34 7.19
N MET A 45 -5.33 8.29 7.73
CA MET A 45 -5.00 9.01 8.97
C MET A 45 -3.56 9.57 9.00
N GLY A 46 -3.09 10.11 7.89
CA GLY A 46 -1.75 10.70 7.78
C GLY A 46 -0.61 9.70 7.59
N GLU A 47 -0.90 8.44 7.33
CA GLU A 47 0.08 7.39 7.08
C GLU A 47 -0.16 6.74 5.72
N LEU A 48 0.88 6.67 4.90
CA LEU A 48 0.90 5.91 3.66
C LEU A 48 1.27 4.47 3.98
N ARG A 49 0.44 3.52 3.57
CA ARG A 49 0.68 2.08 3.74
C ARG A 49 0.82 1.41 2.40
N SER A 50 1.84 0.57 2.28
CA SER A 50 2.09 -0.29 1.12
C SER A 50 2.48 -1.68 1.58
N THR A 51 2.32 -2.67 0.70
CA THR A 51 2.81 -4.04 0.93
C THR A 51 3.86 -4.34 -0.12
N GLU A 52 5.06 -4.64 0.35
CA GLU A 52 6.22 -4.90 -0.50
C GLU A 52 6.66 -6.36 -0.40
N ARG A 53 7.15 -6.90 -1.50
CA ARG A 53 7.74 -8.25 -1.52
C ARG A 53 9.22 -8.17 -1.20
N ALA A 54 9.51 -7.92 0.06
CA ALA A 54 10.87 -7.84 0.60
C ALA A 54 10.83 -8.09 2.11
N THR A 55 11.96 -8.45 2.68
CA THR A 55 12.13 -8.61 4.13
C THR A 55 12.29 -7.25 4.82
N PRO A 56 11.95 -7.14 6.13
CA PRO A 56 12.14 -5.89 6.86
C PRO A 56 13.56 -5.33 6.79
N PRO A 57 14.65 -6.10 6.91
CA PRO A 57 16.01 -5.57 6.75
C PRO A 57 16.28 -4.98 5.35
N GLU A 58 15.78 -5.61 4.28
CA GLU A 58 15.93 -5.10 2.91
C GLU A 58 15.20 -3.77 2.74
N ILE A 59 13.96 -3.67 3.25
CA ILE A 59 13.17 -2.44 3.19
C ILE A 59 13.83 -1.32 4.01
N VAL A 60 14.33 -1.61 5.21
CA VAL A 60 15.02 -0.62 6.04
C VAL A 60 16.30 -0.12 5.35
N ALA A 61 17.05 -0.99 4.69
CA ALA A 61 18.23 -0.58 3.92
C ALA A 61 17.86 0.33 2.74
N ALA A 62 16.82 -0.02 1.98
CA ALA A 62 16.29 0.80 0.89
C ALA A 62 15.73 2.13 1.40
N ALA A 63 15.01 2.13 2.53
CA ALA A 63 14.46 3.34 3.15
C ALA A 63 15.56 4.33 3.56
N LYS A 64 16.65 3.86 4.14
CA LYS A 64 17.80 4.73 4.48
C LYS A 64 18.41 5.40 3.25
N THR A 65 18.52 4.66 2.15
CA THR A 65 19.01 5.19 0.87
C THR A 65 18.03 6.21 0.30
N ALA A 66 16.73 5.90 0.29
CA ALA A 66 15.67 6.78 -0.18
C ALA A 66 15.64 8.10 0.62
N LEU A 67 15.72 8.03 1.94
CA LEU A 67 15.78 9.23 2.80
C LEU A 67 17.02 10.09 2.48
N GLY A 68 18.17 9.46 2.25
CA GLY A 68 19.39 10.18 1.83
C GLY A 68 19.21 10.91 0.50
N ASN A 69 18.60 10.28 -0.50
CA ASN A 69 18.30 10.88 -1.80
C ASN A 69 17.35 12.09 -1.70
N LEU A 70 16.47 12.08 -0.72
CA LEU A 70 15.49 13.14 -0.46
C LEU A 70 15.97 14.18 0.57
N TYR A 71 17.26 14.16 0.92
CA TYR A 71 17.87 15.06 1.90
C TYR A 71 17.20 15.01 3.28
N VAL A 72 16.68 13.83 3.65
CA VAL A 72 16.15 13.57 5.00
C VAL A 72 17.24 12.93 5.84
N SER A 73 17.58 13.56 6.97
CA SER A 73 18.58 13.04 7.89
C SER A 73 18.03 11.85 8.68
N VAL A 74 18.67 10.69 8.59
CA VAL A 74 18.33 9.52 9.40
C VAL A 74 18.85 9.72 10.83
N ILE A 75 17.96 9.64 11.82
CA ILE A 75 18.26 9.77 13.24
C ILE A 75 18.55 8.42 13.87
N SER A 76 17.68 7.45 13.58
CA SER A 76 17.82 6.07 14.05
C SER A 76 17.24 5.09 13.06
N SER A 77 17.75 3.87 13.08
CA SER A 77 17.19 2.75 12.32
C SER A 77 17.46 1.46 13.06
N SER A 78 16.47 0.58 13.06
CA SER A 78 16.58 -0.79 13.57
C SER A 78 15.81 -1.74 12.66
N SER A 79 16.23 -2.98 12.59
CA SER A 79 15.47 -4.03 11.90
C SER A 79 15.85 -5.41 12.43
N ASP A 80 14.87 -6.28 12.44
CA ASP A 80 15.00 -7.71 12.65
C ASP A 80 14.21 -8.47 11.57
N GLU A 81 14.05 -9.79 11.71
CA GLU A 81 13.37 -10.63 10.72
C GLU A 81 11.87 -10.33 10.60
N LEU A 82 11.26 -9.77 11.64
CA LEU A 82 9.80 -9.55 11.73
C LEU A 82 9.41 -8.09 11.64
N SER A 83 10.32 -7.17 11.93
CA SER A 83 10.01 -5.74 11.99
C SER A 83 11.21 -4.86 11.63
N GLY A 84 10.91 -3.60 11.34
CA GLY A 84 11.91 -2.58 11.13
C GLY A 84 11.35 -1.18 11.37
N GLU A 85 12.20 -0.26 11.77
CA GLU A 85 11.85 1.14 11.93
C GLU A 85 13.00 2.04 11.45
N VAL A 86 12.63 3.13 10.79
CA VAL A 86 13.55 4.22 10.46
C VAL A 86 12.92 5.54 10.90
N LEU A 87 13.67 6.31 11.67
CA LEU A 87 13.31 7.66 12.06
C LEU A 87 14.25 8.64 11.38
N GLY A 88 13.67 9.68 10.80
CA GLY A 88 14.42 10.77 10.16
C GLY A 88 13.81 12.13 10.45
N ARG A 89 14.51 13.17 9.97
CA ARG A 89 14.05 14.55 9.96
C ARG A 89 14.33 15.20 8.62
N THR A 90 13.34 15.92 8.13
CA THR A 90 13.48 16.78 6.95
C THR A 90 14.30 18.03 7.30
N SER A 91 14.69 18.78 6.28
CA SER A 91 15.33 20.10 6.46
C SER A 91 14.41 21.13 7.14
N SER A 92 13.10 20.91 7.09
CA SER A 92 12.08 21.73 7.78
C SER A 92 11.81 21.27 9.21
N ASP A 93 12.64 20.35 9.74
CA ASP A 93 12.51 19.74 11.07
C ASP A 93 11.25 18.87 11.26
N GLU A 94 10.62 18.41 10.20
CA GLU A 94 9.51 17.49 10.29
C GLU A 94 9.97 16.05 10.52
N LYS A 95 9.31 15.37 11.44
CA LYS A 95 9.59 13.96 11.73
C LYS A 95 9.16 13.08 10.56
N VAL A 96 10.05 12.20 10.10
CA VAL A 96 9.75 11.11 9.18
C VAL A 96 9.83 9.80 9.95
N GLN A 97 8.79 9.00 9.90
CA GLN A 97 8.74 7.70 10.52
C GLN A 97 8.35 6.66 9.46
N ILE A 98 9.19 5.65 9.32
CA ILE A 98 8.94 4.50 8.45
C ILE A 98 8.91 3.27 9.35
N SER A 99 7.80 2.55 9.32
CA SER A 99 7.60 1.30 10.04
C SER A 99 7.49 0.15 9.03
N VAL A 100 8.06 -1.00 9.34
CA VAL A 100 8.00 -2.20 8.52
C VAL A 100 7.59 -3.37 9.39
N GLU A 101 6.65 -4.17 8.92
CA GLU A 101 6.17 -5.36 9.62
C GLU A 101 6.06 -6.52 8.63
N TYR A 102 6.75 -7.61 8.91
CA TYR A 102 6.62 -8.84 8.14
C TYR A 102 5.21 -9.42 8.30
N LYS A 103 4.58 -9.82 7.22
CA LYS A 103 3.24 -10.42 7.25
C LYS A 103 3.28 -11.91 6.98
N SER A 104 3.58 -12.32 5.77
CA SER A 104 3.69 -13.72 5.35
C SER A 104 4.24 -13.80 3.93
N ASP A 105 4.72 -14.98 3.53
CA ASP A 105 5.09 -15.28 2.14
C ASP A 105 6.10 -14.30 1.50
N GLY A 106 7.01 -13.76 2.31
CA GLY A 106 7.99 -12.78 1.85
C GLY A 106 7.40 -11.39 1.62
N LEU A 107 6.21 -11.13 2.16
CA LEU A 107 5.55 -9.83 2.12
C LEU A 107 5.74 -9.09 3.43
N SER A 108 6.05 -7.81 3.35
CA SER A 108 6.09 -6.91 4.49
C SER A 108 5.22 -5.69 4.24
N GLN A 109 4.54 -5.23 5.28
CA GLN A 109 3.79 -3.99 5.26
C GLN A 109 4.71 -2.84 5.65
N VAL A 110 4.72 -1.80 4.83
CA VAL A 110 5.45 -0.56 5.06
C VAL A 110 4.45 0.53 5.41
N GLY A 111 4.71 1.25 6.51
CA GLY A 111 3.97 2.45 6.90
C GLY A 111 4.91 3.66 6.84
N ILE A 112 4.50 4.74 6.19
CA ILE A 112 5.29 5.97 6.07
C ILE A 112 4.45 7.14 6.56
N ARG A 113 4.95 7.88 7.54
CA ARG A 113 4.35 9.10 8.06
C ARG A 113 5.37 10.23 8.08
N VAL A 114 4.99 11.36 7.52
CA VAL A 114 5.80 12.59 7.51
C VAL A 114 5.03 13.69 8.22
N GLY A 115 5.66 14.30 9.23
CA GLY A 115 5.05 15.32 10.06
C GLY A 115 3.95 14.78 11.00
N THR A 116 3.32 15.69 11.73
CA THR A 116 2.29 15.35 12.74
C THR A 116 0.98 14.92 12.09
N PHE A 117 0.58 15.58 11.01
CA PHE A 117 -0.69 15.35 10.33
C PHE A 117 -0.57 14.40 9.13
N GLY A 118 0.64 14.11 8.71
CA GLY A 118 0.96 13.35 7.51
C GLY A 118 1.07 14.25 6.27
N ASP A 119 2.12 14.02 5.48
CA ASP A 119 2.31 14.58 4.14
C ASP A 119 2.27 13.44 3.13
N GLU A 120 1.16 13.37 2.37
CA GLU A 120 0.96 12.29 1.41
C GLU A 120 1.95 12.36 0.25
N ASP A 121 2.24 13.55 -0.26
CA ASP A 121 3.14 13.74 -1.40
C ASP A 121 4.57 13.32 -1.05
N MET A 122 5.06 13.73 0.10
CA MET A 122 6.37 13.35 0.58
C MET A 122 6.44 11.85 0.89
N SER A 123 5.39 11.30 1.51
CA SER A 123 5.30 9.86 1.80
C SER A 123 5.34 9.02 0.52
N ARG A 124 4.65 9.45 -0.54
CA ARG A 124 4.67 8.79 -1.86
C ARG A 124 6.05 8.86 -2.52
N ARG A 125 6.75 9.99 -2.43
CA ARG A 125 8.12 10.10 -2.94
C ARG A 125 9.07 9.16 -2.23
N ILE A 126 8.99 9.08 -0.90
CA ILE A 126 9.77 8.13 -0.10
C ILE A 126 9.48 6.70 -0.53
N LEU A 127 8.22 6.31 -0.65
CA LEU A 127 7.83 4.97 -1.09
C LEU A 127 8.41 4.63 -2.46
N ASN A 128 8.23 5.50 -3.45
CA ASN A 128 8.76 5.30 -4.80
C ASN A 128 10.28 5.11 -4.82
N ASP A 129 11.00 5.81 -3.96
CA ASP A 129 12.46 5.65 -3.90
C ASP A 129 12.87 4.38 -3.12
N ILE A 130 12.07 3.95 -2.14
CA ILE A 130 12.22 2.63 -1.50
C ILE A 130 12.04 1.53 -2.53
N GLU A 131 10.94 1.56 -3.30
CA GLU A 131 10.62 0.56 -4.33
C GLU A 131 11.75 0.43 -5.37
N LYS A 132 12.35 1.54 -5.79
CA LYS A 132 13.51 1.54 -6.70
C LYS A 132 14.76 0.89 -6.09
N GLY A 133 14.90 0.98 -4.77
CA GLY A 133 16.03 0.40 -4.03
C GLY A 133 15.84 -1.06 -3.66
N LEU A 134 14.62 -1.61 -3.80
CA LEU A 134 14.37 -3.01 -3.50
C LEU A 134 14.88 -3.92 -4.63
N PRO A 135 15.36 -5.14 -4.30
CA PRO A 135 15.77 -6.09 -5.32
C PRO A 135 14.57 -6.42 -6.22
N THR A 136 14.75 -6.22 -7.53
CA THR A 136 13.73 -6.60 -8.51
C THR A 136 13.50 -8.10 -8.42
N GLN A 137 12.37 -8.51 -7.89
CA GLN A 137 11.95 -9.90 -7.88
C GLN A 137 11.62 -10.31 -9.32
N THR A 138 12.66 -10.54 -10.12
CA THR A 138 12.50 -11.23 -11.38
C THR A 138 11.99 -12.61 -11.06
N GLY A 139 10.72 -12.88 -11.37
CA GLY A 139 10.09 -14.16 -11.15
C GLY A 139 10.99 -15.28 -11.66
N LYS A 140 11.60 -16.02 -10.75
CA LYS A 140 12.30 -17.25 -11.06
C LYS A 140 11.24 -18.29 -11.40
N THR A 141 10.74 -18.24 -12.63
CA THR A 141 10.03 -19.37 -13.23
C THR A 141 11.03 -20.52 -13.29
N GLY A 142 11.01 -21.32 -12.25
CA GLY A 142 11.76 -22.57 -12.22
C GLY A 142 11.18 -23.52 -13.24
N THR A 143 11.77 -23.56 -14.41
CA THR A 143 11.60 -24.69 -15.33
C THR A 143 12.30 -25.90 -14.71
N ARG A 144 11.49 -26.90 -14.41
CA ARG A 144 11.93 -28.29 -14.31
C ARG A 144 10.87 -29.17 -14.95
#